data_83370ea28815fea1884caf5cdff76115
#
_entry.id   83370ea28815fea1884caf5cdff76115
#
_cell.length_a   1.000
_cell.length_b   1.000
_cell.length_c   1.000
_cell.angle_alpha   90.00
_cell.angle_beta   90.00
_cell.angle_gamma   90.00
#
_symmetry.space_group_name_H-M   'P 1'
#
loop_
_entity.id
_entity.type
_entity.pdbx_description
1 polymer ?
#
loop_
_entity_poly.entity_id
_entity_poly.type
_entity_poly.pdbx_seq_one_letter_code
_entity_poly.pdbx_strand_id
1 'polypeptide(L)'
;MKVIDLIRDSKSTAFSFEILPPLKGNSIQKVYNVIDKLKEFDPKYINITSHHSEFVYKTLPDGSFQKVNIRKRPGSVAIASAIQNKYGIPAVPHIICKGFTKDETEYALIDLNFLGVNNLLILRGDIKTLEASQQNPELYHDHATDLQQQVNHFNEGIALDGSKIDGIETPFSYGMACYPEKHEEAPNMESDIYYLKEKVKNGAEYLVTQMFFDNKKYYAWTVAVRKASRFPSSPVSNRSFSRTN
;
A
#
# COMPACT_ATOMS: atom_id res chain seq x y z
N MET A 1 -6.56 -11.27 11.70
CA MET A 1 -5.91 -12.33 10.87
C MET A 1 -4.90 -11.62 9.97
N LYS A 2 -3.63 -12.06 9.99
CA LYS A 2 -2.57 -11.45 9.17
C LYS A 2 -2.52 -12.05 7.77
N VAL A 3 -2.24 -11.22 6.76
CA VAL A 3 -2.09 -11.69 5.37
C VAL A 3 -0.94 -12.68 5.23
N ILE A 4 0.17 -12.46 5.95
CA ILE A 4 1.31 -13.39 5.91
C ILE A 4 0.94 -14.79 6.38
N ASP A 5 0.06 -14.91 7.38
CA ASP A 5 -0.41 -16.21 7.88
C ASP A 5 -1.30 -16.89 6.83
N LEU A 6 -2.20 -16.13 6.20
CA LEU A 6 -3.05 -16.64 5.10
C LEU A 6 -2.23 -17.17 3.93
N ILE A 7 -1.13 -16.48 3.57
CA ILE A 7 -0.24 -16.90 2.49
C ILE A 7 0.53 -18.16 2.90
N ARG A 8 1.07 -18.20 4.11
CA ARG A 8 1.90 -19.30 4.61
C ARG A 8 1.11 -20.59 4.81
N ASP A 9 -0.09 -20.47 5.37
CA ASP A 9 -0.92 -21.62 5.74
C ASP A 9 -1.73 -22.16 4.56
N SER A 10 -1.72 -21.47 3.43
CA SER A 10 -2.43 -21.90 2.21
C SER A 10 -1.76 -23.11 1.59
N LYS A 11 -2.54 -24.21 1.46
CA LYS A 11 -2.09 -25.44 0.77
C LYS A 11 -2.21 -25.37 -0.76
N SER A 12 -2.82 -24.33 -1.28
CA SER A 12 -3.03 -24.07 -2.70
C SER A 12 -2.75 -22.59 -3.00
N THR A 13 -2.88 -22.18 -4.26
CA THR A 13 -2.77 -20.76 -4.62
C THR A 13 -3.81 -19.93 -3.87
N ALA A 14 -3.33 -18.98 -3.06
CA ALA A 14 -4.19 -18.00 -2.40
C ALA A 14 -4.56 -16.91 -3.40
N PHE A 15 -5.85 -16.75 -3.68
CA PHE A 15 -6.34 -15.66 -4.51
C PHE A 15 -6.54 -14.40 -3.67
N SER A 16 -6.14 -13.28 -4.24
CA SER A 16 -6.46 -11.94 -3.74
C SER A 16 -6.83 -11.04 -4.90
N PHE A 17 -7.58 -10.02 -4.64
CA PHE A 17 -7.96 -9.03 -5.63
C PHE A 17 -7.56 -7.65 -5.16
N GLU A 18 -7.31 -6.78 -6.12
CA GLU A 18 -7.09 -5.36 -5.88
C GLU A 18 -8.27 -4.57 -6.44
N ILE A 19 -8.82 -3.70 -5.65
CA ILE A 19 -9.94 -2.85 -6.05
C ILE A 19 -9.56 -1.38 -6.04
N LEU A 20 -10.10 -0.68 -7.02
CA LEU A 20 -10.02 0.75 -7.13
C LEU A 20 -11.24 1.40 -6.47
N PRO A 21 -11.07 2.28 -5.45
CA PRO A 21 -12.19 3.03 -4.89
C PRO A 21 -12.97 3.79 -5.97
N PRO A 22 -14.30 3.82 -5.92
CA PRO A 22 -15.12 4.51 -6.92
C PRO A 22 -14.89 6.03 -6.88
N LEU A 23 -15.26 6.75 -7.94
CA LEU A 23 -15.21 8.21 -7.92
C LEU A 23 -16.18 8.77 -6.86
N LYS A 24 -15.84 9.94 -6.32
CA LYS A 24 -16.70 10.67 -5.37
C LYS A 24 -18.11 10.87 -5.95
N GLY A 25 -19.12 10.87 -5.08
CA GLY A 25 -20.52 10.90 -5.48
C GLY A 25 -21.14 9.53 -5.73
N ASN A 26 -20.32 8.47 -5.82
CA ASN A 26 -20.83 7.09 -5.89
C ASN A 26 -20.99 6.51 -4.47
N SER A 27 -21.98 5.65 -4.31
CA SER A 27 -22.20 4.94 -3.04
C SER A 27 -21.26 3.74 -2.88
N ILE A 28 -21.12 3.29 -1.65
CA ILE A 28 -20.38 2.07 -1.29
C ILE A 28 -20.95 0.82 -1.97
N GLN A 29 -22.22 0.87 -2.41
CA GLN A 29 -22.86 -0.26 -3.10
C GLN A 29 -22.11 -0.68 -4.36
N LYS A 30 -21.42 0.26 -5.05
CA LYS A 30 -20.56 -0.10 -6.19
C LYS A 30 -19.42 -1.04 -5.78
N VAL A 31 -18.80 -0.80 -4.61
CA VAL A 31 -17.77 -1.68 -4.06
C VAL A 31 -18.38 -3.04 -3.72
N TYR A 32 -19.50 -3.04 -3.02
CA TYR A 32 -20.16 -4.28 -2.62
C TYR A 32 -20.55 -5.14 -3.82
N ASN A 33 -21.10 -4.54 -4.88
CA ASN A 33 -21.45 -5.27 -6.10
C ASN A 33 -20.25 -5.95 -6.77
N VAL A 34 -19.04 -5.37 -6.63
CA VAL A 34 -17.80 -5.99 -7.11
C VAL A 34 -17.40 -7.15 -6.20
N ILE A 35 -17.38 -6.92 -4.87
CA ILE A 35 -17.00 -7.95 -3.90
C ILE A 35 -17.96 -9.14 -3.95
N ASP A 36 -19.26 -8.91 -4.12
CA ASP A 36 -20.26 -9.97 -4.21
C ASP A 36 -19.99 -10.94 -5.39
N LYS A 37 -19.44 -10.44 -6.49
CA LYS A 37 -18.99 -11.27 -7.61
C LYS A 37 -17.65 -11.96 -7.36
N LEU A 38 -16.75 -11.30 -6.63
CA LEU A 38 -15.41 -11.84 -6.36
C LEU A 38 -15.42 -12.93 -5.28
N LYS A 39 -16.43 -12.96 -4.42
CA LYS A 39 -16.57 -13.95 -3.35
C LYS A 39 -16.60 -15.39 -3.84
N GLU A 40 -17.10 -15.65 -5.04
CA GLU A 40 -17.12 -17.00 -5.63
C GLU A 40 -15.73 -17.61 -5.82
N PHE A 41 -14.68 -16.77 -5.87
CA PHE A 41 -13.28 -17.19 -6.00
C PHE A 41 -12.58 -17.37 -4.65
N ASP A 42 -13.30 -17.29 -3.52
CA ASP A 42 -12.76 -17.43 -2.16
C ASP A 42 -11.49 -16.57 -1.93
N PRO A 43 -11.55 -15.25 -2.15
CA PRO A 43 -10.38 -14.39 -1.95
C PRO A 43 -9.93 -14.40 -0.50
N LYS A 44 -8.63 -14.60 -0.28
CA LYS A 44 -8.07 -14.63 1.06
C LYS A 44 -7.93 -13.25 1.68
N TYR A 45 -7.77 -12.23 0.85
CA TYR A 45 -7.77 -10.83 1.25
C TYR A 45 -8.05 -9.94 0.03
N ILE A 46 -8.37 -8.67 0.31
CA ILE A 46 -8.65 -7.67 -0.73
C ILE A 46 -7.73 -6.47 -0.53
N ASN A 47 -6.97 -6.13 -1.56
CA ASN A 47 -6.17 -4.91 -1.61
C ASN A 47 -7.05 -3.72 -2.03
N ILE A 48 -6.83 -2.56 -1.43
CA ILE A 48 -7.54 -1.32 -1.76
C ILE A 48 -6.50 -0.26 -2.16
N THR A 49 -6.53 0.13 -3.44
CA THR A 49 -5.59 1.15 -3.93
C THR A 49 -5.83 2.49 -3.26
N SER A 50 -4.74 3.18 -2.98
CA SER A 50 -4.76 4.58 -2.53
C SER A 50 -4.43 5.50 -3.68
N HIS A 51 -5.15 6.61 -3.77
CA HIS A 51 -4.90 7.64 -4.78
C HIS A 51 -4.63 8.96 -4.10
N HIS A 52 -3.53 9.58 -4.48
CA HIS A 52 -3.21 10.93 -4.03
C HIS A 52 -4.22 11.95 -4.56
N SER A 53 -4.29 13.06 -3.86
CA SER A 53 -5.03 14.23 -4.31
C SER A 53 -4.41 14.81 -5.58
N GLU A 54 -5.25 15.29 -6.48
CA GLU A 54 -4.79 16.04 -7.66
C GLU A 54 -4.91 17.53 -7.37
N PHE A 55 -4.02 18.32 -7.95
CA PHE A 55 -4.09 19.77 -7.88
C PHE A 55 -4.73 20.32 -9.17
N VAL A 56 -5.57 21.33 -9.00
CA VAL A 56 -6.08 22.14 -10.10
C VAL A 56 -5.82 23.61 -9.79
N TYR A 57 -5.58 24.41 -10.81
CA TYR A 57 -5.46 25.85 -10.70
C TYR A 57 -6.83 26.48 -11.03
N LYS A 58 -7.40 27.19 -10.06
CA LYS A 58 -8.60 28.00 -10.28
C LYS A 58 -8.19 29.44 -10.53
N THR A 59 -8.72 30.04 -11.59
CA THR A 59 -8.57 31.49 -11.82
C THR A 59 -9.43 32.24 -10.83
N LEU A 60 -8.84 33.18 -10.12
CA LEU A 60 -9.55 34.08 -9.24
C LEU A 60 -10.07 35.32 -9.99
N PRO A 61 -11.00 36.10 -9.40
CA PRO A 61 -11.56 37.30 -10.05
C PRO A 61 -10.52 38.37 -10.43
N ASP A 62 -9.39 38.42 -9.74
CA ASP A 62 -8.27 39.32 -10.01
C ASP A 62 -7.33 38.80 -11.12
N GLY A 63 -7.64 37.66 -11.74
CA GLY A 63 -6.82 37.01 -12.76
C GLY A 63 -5.67 36.16 -12.22
N SER A 64 -5.45 36.11 -10.92
CA SER A 64 -4.46 35.21 -10.32
C SER A 64 -4.94 33.77 -10.27
N PHE A 65 -4.00 32.83 -10.04
CA PHE A 65 -4.30 31.38 -9.95
C PHE A 65 -4.16 30.90 -8.51
N GLN A 66 -5.20 30.22 -8.02
CA GLN A 66 -5.18 29.51 -6.75
C GLN A 66 -4.99 28.02 -7.00
N LYS A 67 -3.95 27.44 -6.41
CA LYS A 67 -3.76 25.98 -6.37
C LYS A 67 -4.74 25.35 -5.39
N VAL A 68 -5.60 24.45 -5.87
CA VAL A 68 -6.62 23.77 -5.07
C VAL A 68 -6.42 22.27 -5.14
N ASN A 69 -6.40 21.64 -3.97
CA ASN A 69 -6.31 20.20 -3.85
C ASN A 69 -7.70 19.55 -4.08
N ILE A 70 -7.76 18.54 -4.94
CA ILE A 70 -9.00 17.82 -5.26
C ILE A 70 -8.83 16.34 -4.97
N ARG A 71 -9.63 15.82 -4.05
CA ARG A 71 -9.78 14.37 -3.84
C ARG A 71 -10.90 13.87 -4.75
N LYS A 72 -10.58 12.89 -5.59
CA LYS A 72 -11.52 12.29 -6.54
C LYS A 72 -12.17 11.01 -6.05
N ARG A 73 -11.60 10.36 -5.04
CA ARG A 73 -12.03 9.05 -4.54
C ARG A 73 -12.09 9.04 -3.02
N PRO A 74 -12.92 8.17 -2.41
CA PRO A 74 -12.85 7.88 -0.99
C PRO A 74 -11.47 7.34 -0.59
N GLY A 75 -11.07 7.57 0.66
CA GLY A 75 -9.84 7.01 1.20
C GLY A 75 -9.89 5.48 1.35
N SER A 76 -8.73 4.84 1.26
CA SER A 76 -8.61 3.38 1.40
C SER A 76 -9.05 2.88 2.79
N VAL A 77 -8.91 3.70 3.84
CA VAL A 77 -9.37 3.41 5.21
C VAL A 77 -10.87 3.10 5.25
N ALA A 78 -11.69 4.00 4.71
CA ALA A 78 -13.15 3.84 4.71
C ALA A 78 -13.60 2.59 3.94
N ILE A 79 -12.99 2.32 2.80
CA ILE A 79 -13.30 1.15 1.97
C ILE A 79 -12.85 -0.14 2.66
N ALA A 80 -11.65 -0.16 3.25
CA ALA A 80 -11.11 -1.32 3.97
C ALA A 80 -12.02 -1.70 5.15
N SER A 81 -12.39 -0.73 5.97
CA SER A 81 -13.32 -0.94 7.07
C SER A 81 -14.66 -1.49 6.60
N ALA A 82 -15.24 -0.90 5.54
CA ALA A 82 -16.53 -1.35 5.02
C ALA A 82 -16.49 -2.80 4.49
N ILE A 83 -15.41 -3.20 3.81
CA ILE A 83 -15.24 -4.57 3.31
C ILE A 83 -15.06 -5.53 4.47
N GLN A 84 -14.12 -5.25 5.37
CA GLN A 84 -13.80 -6.13 6.47
C GLN A 84 -15.01 -6.35 7.39
N ASN A 85 -15.74 -5.28 7.72
CA ASN A 85 -16.93 -5.38 8.58
C ASN A 85 -18.09 -6.13 7.92
N LYS A 86 -18.33 -5.90 6.61
CA LYS A 86 -19.45 -6.53 5.93
C LYS A 86 -19.20 -7.99 5.56
N TYR A 87 -17.98 -8.31 5.12
CA TYR A 87 -17.68 -9.62 4.51
C TYR A 87 -16.79 -10.51 5.36
N GLY A 88 -16.16 -9.98 6.41
CA GLY A 88 -15.16 -10.70 7.19
C GLY A 88 -13.87 -11.03 6.42
N ILE A 89 -13.72 -10.49 5.20
CA ILE A 89 -12.53 -10.69 4.38
C ILE A 89 -11.47 -9.68 4.82
N PRO A 90 -10.24 -10.10 5.15
CA PRO A 90 -9.16 -9.20 5.50
C PRO A 90 -8.93 -8.16 4.40
N ALA A 91 -8.95 -6.90 4.77
CA ALA A 91 -8.72 -5.78 3.87
C ALA A 91 -7.31 -5.24 4.05
N VAL A 92 -6.66 -4.89 2.94
CA VAL A 92 -5.29 -4.36 2.89
C VAL A 92 -5.32 -3.00 2.21
N PRO A 93 -5.55 -1.91 2.97
CA PRO A 93 -5.44 -0.58 2.41
C PRO A 93 -3.99 -0.28 2.04
N HIS A 94 -3.79 0.34 0.87
CA HIS A 94 -2.50 0.88 0.48
C HIS A 94 -2.26 2.20 1.21
N ILE A 95 -1.07 2.35 1.76
CA ILE A 95 -0.56 3.60 2.34
C ILE A 95 0.59 4.06 1.48
N ILE A 96 0.54 5.31 1.04
CA ILE A 96 1.48 5.85 0.06
C ILE A 96 2.16 7.12 0.56
N CYS A 97 3.44 7.32 0.21
CA CYS A 97 4.21 8.51 0.55
C CYS A 97 3.73 9.75 -0.20
N LYS A 98 3.50 9.58 -1.50
CA LYS A 98 3.23 10.73 -2.38
C LYS A 98 1.78 11.16 -2.33
N GLY A 99 1.57 12.45 -2.04
CA GLY A 99 0.23 13.04 -1.93
C GLY A 99 -0.45 12.90 -0.57
N PHE A 100 0.26 12.34 0.43
CA PHE A 100 -0.16 12.31 1.83
C PHE A 100 0.96 12.85 2.71
N THR A 101 0.63 13.73 3.63
CA THR A 101 1.57 14.21 4.64
C THR A 101 1.81 13.13 5.70
N LYS A 102 2.87 13.31 6.48
CA LYS A 102 3.15 12.44 7.63
C LYS A 102 2.00 12.45 8.63
N ASP A 103 1.38 13.62 8.86
CA ASP A 103 0.19 13.77 9.71
C ASP A 103 -1.02 13.03 9.15
N GLU A 104 -1.31 13.19 7.84
CA GLU A 104 -2.41 12.47 7.20
C GLU A 104 -2.19 10.94 7.25
N THR A 105 -0.94 10.50 7.19
CA THR A 105 -0.57 9.10 7.38
C THR A 105 -0.84 8.65 8.81
N GLU A 106 -0.46 9.43 9.82
CA GLU A 106 -0.72 9.10 11.21
C GLU A 106 -2.22 9.02 11.50
N TYR A 107 -3.03 9.98 11.02
CA TYR A 107 -4.49 9.87 11.11
C TYR A 107 -5.03 8.58 10.50
N ALA A 108 -4.52 8.19 9.35
CA ALA A 108 -4.94 6.93 8.71
C ALA A 108 -4.55 5.70 9.55
N LEU A 109 -3.39 5.69 10.19
CA LEU A 109 -2.95 4.61 11.08
C LEU A 109 -3.82 4.55 12.34
N ILE A 110 -4.14 5.69 12.95
CA ILE A 110 -5.04 5.78 14.10
C ILE A 110 -6.42 5.19 13.73
N ASP A 111 -7.02 5.66 12.64
CA ASP A 111 -8.33 5.19 12.19
C ASP A 111 -8.33 3.69 11.89
N LEU A 112 -7.31 3.18 11.18
CA LEU A 112 -7.20 1.77 10.84
C LEU A 112 -7.04 0.89 12.08
N ASN A 113 -6.19 1.31 13.03
CA ASN A 113 -6.01 0.59 14.30
C ASN A 113 -7.31 0.54 15.09
N PHE A 114 -8.01 1.67 15.22
CA PHE A 114 -9.31 1.76 15.89
C PHE A 114 -10.37 0.86 15.24
N LEU A 115 -10.37 0.76 13.91
CA LEU A 115 -11.30 -0.07 13.14
C LEU A 115 -10.90 -1.56 13.07
N GLY A 116 -9.78 -1.95 13.66
CA GLY A 116 -9.27 -3.33 13.63
C GLY A 116 -8.79 -3.77 12.25
N VAL A 117 -8.42 -2.83 11.36
CA VAL A 117 -7.84 -3.10 10.04
C VAL A 117 -6.32 -3.07 10.16
N ASN A 118 -5.71 -4.23 10.43
CA ASN A 118 -4.30 -4.30 10.83
C ASN A 118 -3.36 -4.81 9.73
N ASN A 119 -3.83 -4.97 8.49
CA ASN A 119 -2.98 -5.33 7.36
C ASN A 119 -2.79 -4.12 6.44
N LEU A 120 -1.56 -3.84 6.03
CA LEU A 120 -1.24 -2.70 5.15
C LEU A 120 -0.41 -3.16 3.96
N LEU A 121 -0.46 -2.37 2.88
CA LEU A 121 0.55 -2.40 1.82
C LEU A 121 1.21 -1.02 1.75
N ILE A 122 2.51 -0.97 2.06
CA ILE A 122 3.30 0.26 2.07
C ILE A 122 3.95 0.46 0.70
N LEU A 123 3.67 1.60 0.09
CA LEU A 123 4.11 1.96 -1.24
C LEU A 123 4.69 3.38 -1.26
N ARG A 124 5.53 3.67 -2.24
CA ARG A 124 5.96 5.04 -2.49
C ARG A 124 4.85 5.87 -3.15
N GLY A 125 4.11 5.27 -4.05
CA GLY A 125 3.18 5.94 -4.96
C GLY A 125 3.88 6.50 -6.19
N ASP A 126 3.12 6.68 -7.27
CA ASP A 126 3.64 7.15 -8.55
C ASP A 126 3.94 8.64 -8.53
N ILE A 127 5.06 9.04 -9.11
CA ILE A 127 5.41 10.44 -9.36
C ILE A 127 4.89 10.79 -10.75
N LYS A 128 3.66 11.29 -10.82
CA LYS A 128 3.05 11.67 -12.12
C LYS A 128 3.29 13.11 -12.54
N THR A 129 3.80 13.96 -11.66
CA THR A 129 4.02 15.37 -11.93
C THR A 129 5.32 15.88 -11.32
N LEU A 130 5.92 16.91 -11.94
CA LEU A 130 7.10 17.61 -11.39
C LEU A 130 6.86 18.08 -9.95
N GLU A 131 5.63 18.46 -9.62
CA GLU A 131 5.24 18.94 -8.28
C GLU A 131 5.25 17.82 -7.22
N ALA A 132 4.95 16.60 -7.62
CA ALA A 132 5.03 15.45 -6.72
C ALA A 132 6.48 15.05 -6.41
N SER A 133 7.43 15.43 -7.28
CA SER A 133 8.86 15.21 -7.05
C SER A 133 9.50 16.28 -6.15
N GLN A 134 8.82 17.42 -5.94
CA GLN A 134 9.30 18.57 -5.15
C GLN A 134 8.52 18.76 -3.84
N GLN A 135 7.97 17.69 -3.27
CA GLN A 135 7.29 17.77 -1.98
C GLN A 135 8.29 18.12 -0.87
N ASN A 136 7.84 18.97 0.08
CA ASN A 136 8.65 19.33 1.23
C ASN A 136 8.98 18.08 2.08
N PRO A 137 10.25 17.71 2.26
CA PRO A 137 10.65 16.52 3.04
C PRO A 137 10.25 16.59 4.52
N GLU A 138 10.03 17.77 5.06
CA GLU A 138 9.53 17.92 6.44
C GLU A 138 8.11 17.40 6.58
N LEU A 139 7.27 17.58 5.55
CA LEU A 139 5.86 17.23 5.57
C LEU A 139 5.58 15.86 4.94
N TYR A 140 6.43 15.38 4.03
CA TYR A 140 6.19 14.17 3.25
C TYR A 140 7.34 13.19 3.37
N HIS A 141 7.04 11.92 3.23
CA HIS A 141 8.04 10.88 3.04
C HIS A 141 8.51 10.82 1.58
N ASP A 142 9.81 10.69 1.37
CA ASP A 142 10.37 10.53 0.03
C ASP A 142 10.35 9.10 -0.45
N HIS A 143 10.62 8.15 0.43
CA HIS A 143 10.72 6.74 0.10
C HIS A 143 9.78 5.89 0.95
N ALA A 144 9.38 4.75 0.40
CA ALA A 144 8.56 3.78 1.12
C ALA A 144 9.22 3.26 2.41
N THR A 145 10.55 3.29 2.50
CA THR A 145 11.30 2.95 3.71
C THR A 145 11.14 3.97 4.83
N ASP A 146 10.96 5.26 4.49
CA ASP A 146 10.73 6.31 5.48
C ASP A 146 9.31 6.18 6.06
N LEU A 147 8.33 5.92 5.18
CA LEU A 147 6.96 5.60 5.59
C LEU A 147 6.91 4.32 6.44
N GLN A 148 7.71 3.30 6.09
CA GLN A 148 7.85 2.07 6.86
C GLN A 148 8.32 2.37 8.29
N GLN A 149 9.25 3.29 8.47
CA GLN A 149 9.73 3.70 9.80
C GLN A 149 8.60 4.34 10.62
N GLN A 150 7.78 5.20 10.02
CA GLN A 150 6.62 5.78 10.72
C GLN A 150 5.64 4.69 11.18
N VAL A 151 5.35 3.70 10.33
CA VAL A 151 4.49 2.56 10.70
C VAL A 151 5.11 1.73 11.83
N ASN A 152 6.43 1.52 11.81
CA ASN A 152 7.13 0.81 12.87
C ASN A 152 7.08 1.57 14.19
N HIS A 153 7.33 2.88 14.19
CA HIS A 153 7.20 3.71 15.41
C HIS A 153 5.77 3.63 15.96
N PHE A 154 4.76 3.73 15.10
CA PHE A 154 3.38 3.56 15.53
C PHE A 154 3.14 2.19 16.17
N ASN A 155 3.66 1.11 15.60
CA ASN A 155 3.59 -0.24 16.16
C ASN A 155 4.29 -0.38 17.52
N GLU A 156 5.34 0.43 17.75
CA GLU A 156 6.08 0.53 19.01
C GLU A 156 5.39 1.45 20.03
N GLY A 157 4.24 2.04 19.67
CA GLY A 157 3.51 2.98 20.53
C GLY A 157 4.14 4.37 20.57
N ILE A 158 4.75 4.80 19.49
CA ILE A 158 5.37 6.13 19.35
C ILE A 158 4.64 6.90 18.24
N ALA A 159 4.06 8.04 18.60
CA ALA A 159 3.41 8.96 17.66
C ALA A 159 4.43 9.77 16.85
N LEU A 160 3.96 10.44 15.79
CA LEU A 160 4.80 11.25 14.91
C LEU A 160 5.54 12.38 15.67
N ASP A 161 4.93 12.95 16.69
CA ASP A 161 5.52 13.98 17.55
C ASP A 161 6.46 13.42 18.64
N GLY A 162 6.65 12.10 18.68
CA GLY A 162 7.47 11.39 19.66
C GLY A 162 6.75 11.09 20.98
N SER A 163 5.47 11.45 21.12
CA SER A 163 4.68 11.10 22.29
C SER A 163 4.33 9.61 22.31
N LYS A 164 4.03 9.08 23.49
CA LYS A 164 3.61 7.67 23.63
C LYS A 164 2.14 7.51 23.28
N ILE A 165 1.86 6.45 22.53
CA ILE A 165 0.51 5.98 22.23
C ILE A 165 0.23 4.83 23.20
N ASP A 166 -0.80 4.96 24.02
CA ASP A 166 -1.21 3.91 24.93
C ASP A 166 -2.05 2.85 24.19
N GLY A 167 -1.70 1.58 24.37
CA GLY A 167 -2.58 0.46 24.03
C GLY A 167 -2.66 0.05 22.58
N ILE A 168 -1.54 0.00 21.85
CA ILE A 168 -1.50 -0.70 20.55
C ILE A 168 -1.64 -2.20 20.77
N GLU A 169 -2.88 -2.69 20.85
CA GLU A 169 -3.17 -4.11 21.10
C GLU A 169 -2.76 -5.01 19.94
N THR A 170 -2.94 -4.52 18.72
CA THR A 170 -2.63 -5.29 17.50
C THR A 170 -1.78 -4.45 16.55
N PRO A 171 -0.46 -4.66 16.53
CA PRO A 171 0.44 -3.99 15.60
C PRO A 171 0.08 -4.26 14.13
N PHE A 172 0.33 -3.31 13.26
CA PHE A 172 0.18 -3.49 11.83
C PHE A 172 1.12 -4.56 11.29
N SER A 173 0.54 -5.49 10.52
CA SER A 173 1.24 -6.42 9.63
C SER A 173 1.25 -5.82 8.23
N TYR A 174 2.41 -5.72 7.59
CA TYR A 174 2.46 -5.05 6.30
C TYR A 174 3.33 -5.73 5.26
N GLY A 175 2.89 -5.62 4.02
CA GLY A 175 3.67 -5.92 2.82
C GLY A 175 4.28 -4.68 2.20
N MET A 176 5.25 -4.88 1.33
CA MET A 176 5.87 -3.83 0.52
C MET A 176 6.03 -4.25 -0.93
N ALA A 177 6.09 -3.25 -1.84
CA ALA A 177 6.27 -3.50 -3.26
C ALA A 177 7.69 -3.96 -3.61
N CYS A 178 7.77 -4.83 -4.62
CA CYS A 178 9.00 -5.26 -5.25
C CYS A 178 8.84 -5.34 -6.79
N TYR A 179 9.95 -5.34 -7.52
CA TYR A 179 9.95 -5.11 -8.96
C TYR A 179 10.79 -6.19 -9.68
N PRO A 180 10.15 -7.25 -10.22
CA PRO A 180 10.87 -8.30 -10.94
C PRO A 180 11.60 -7.83 -12.19
N GLU A 181 11.15 -6.72 -12.80
CA GLU A 181 11.76 -6.10 -13.97
C GLU A 181 12.57 -4.84 -13.64
N LYS A 182 12.94 -4.65 -12.37
CA LYS A 182 13.61 -3.49 -11.78
C LYS A 182 12.69 -2.27 -11.62
N HIS A 183 12.83 -1.55 -10.51
CA HIS A 183 12.19 -0.24 -10.33
C HIS A 183 12.75 0.77 -11.36
N GLU A 184 11.89 1.59 -11.95
CA GLU A 184 12.28 2.53 -13.01
C GLU A 184 13.41 3.48 -12.60
N GLU A 185 13.38 3.98 -11.37
CA GLU A 185 14.38 4.90 -10.83
C GLU A 185 15.64 4.19 -10.29
N ALA A 186 15.65 2.88 -10.11
CA ALA A 186 16.83 2.18 -9.67
C ALA A 186 17.90 2.16 -10.77
N PRO A 187 19.16 2.50 -10.50
CA PRO A 187 20.19 2.52 -11.52
C PRO A 187 20.46 1.12 -12.09
N ASN A 188 20.34 0.08 -11.28
CA ASN A 188 20.55 -1.32 -11.66
C ASN A 188 19.71 -2.25 -10.76
N MET A 189 19.69 -3.54 -11.08
CA MET A 189 18.94 -4.55 -10.32
C MET A 189 19.55 -4.79 -8.94
N GLU A 190 20.86 -4.67 -8.81
CA GLU A 190 21.56 -4.85 -7.54
C GLU A 190 21.14 -3.82 -6.50
N SER A 191 21.00 -2.56 -6.91
CA SER A 191 20.50 -1.49 -6.06
C SER A 191 19.04 -1.73 -5.65
N ASP A 192 18.19 -2.19 -6.58
CA ASP A 192 16.80 -2.49 -6.27
C ASP A 192 16.68 -3.66 -5.28
N ILE A 193 17.47 -4.73 -5.45
CA ILE A 193 17.54 -5.85 -4.52
C ILE A 193 18.12 -5.41 -3.15
N TYR A 194 19.08 -4.47 -3.12
CA TYR A 194 19.58 -3.92 -1.88
C TYR A 194 18.46 -3.25 -1.06
N TYR A 195 17.70 -2.35 -1.68
CA TYR A 195 16.57 -1.71 -1.00
C TYR A 195 15.46 -2.69 -0.62
N LEU A 196 15.25 -3.74 -1.42
CA LEU A 196 14.33 -4.81 -1.07
C LEU A 196 14.73 -5.52 0.23
N LYS A 197 16.04 -5.79 0.40
CA LYS A 197 16.56 -6.37 1.65
C LYS A 197 16.32 -5.46 2.85
N GLU A 198 16.55 -4.15 2.69
CA GLU A 198 16.31 -3.20 3.77
C GLU A 198 14.82 -3.17 4.16
N LYS A 199 13.89 -3.21 3.20
CA LYS A 199 12.46 -3.31 3.47
C LYS A 199 12.12 -4.52 4.34
N VAL A 200 12.67 -5.69 4.01
CA VAL A 200 12.42 -6.94 4.75
C VAL A 200 13.10 -6.91 6.12
N LYS A 201 14.35 -6.47 6.19
CA LYS A 201 15.09 -6.34 7.44
C LYS A 201 14.38 -5.43 8.44
N ASN A 202 13.71 -4.39 7.94
CA ASN A 202 12.98 -3.41 8.73
C ASN A 202 11.51 -3.83 9.01
N GLY A 203 11.11 -5.06 8.69
CA GLY A 203 9.85 -5.63 9.16
C GLY A 203 8.77 -5.90 8.12
N ALA A 204 9.03 -5.72 6.81
CA ALA A 204 8.07 -6.16 5.80
C ALA A 204 7.89 -7.69 5.87
N GLU A 205 6.65 -8.14 6.15
CA GLU A 205 6.36 -9.55 6.37
C GLU A 205 6.14 -10.31 5.05
N TYR A 206 5.72 -9.63 3.99
CA TYR A 206 5.53 -10.18 2.64
C TYR A 206 5.83 -9.14 1.58
N LEU A 207 6.00 -9.61 0.34
CA LEU A 207 6.30 -8.76 -0.80
C LEU A 207 5.22 -8.92 -1.86
N VAL A 208 4.82 -7.79 -2.44
CA VAL A 208 3.88 -7.73 -3.58
C VAL A 208 4.65 -7.27 -4.81
N THR A 209 4.70 -8.11 -5.83
CA THR A 209 5.38 -7.73 -7.07
C THR A 209 4.58 -6.70 -7.84
N GLN A 210 5.27 -5.74 -8.45
CA GLN A 210 4.69 -5.00 -9.55
C GLN A 210 4.29 -5.98 -10.66
N MET A 211 3.27 -5.61 -11.43
CA MET A 211 2.84 -6.39 -12.58
C MET A 211 4.01 -6.63 -13.54
N PHE A 212 4.20 -7.87 -13.95
CA PHE A 212 5.24 -8.28 -14.89
C PHE A 212 4.65 -9.23 -15.93
N PHE A 213 5.26 -9.27 -17.12
CA PHE A 213 4.79 -10.05 -18.24
C PHE A 213 5.81 -11.10 -18.70
N ASP A 214 7.07 -10.98 -18.28
CA ASP A 214 8.14 -11.91 -18.61
C ASP A 214 8.45 -12.85 -17.44
N ASN A 215 7.97 -14.08 -17.54
CA ASN A 215 8.23 -15.12 -16.54
C ASN A 215 9.73 -15.45 -16.38
N LYS A 216 10.54 -15.30 -17.44
CA LYS A 216 11.99 -15.59 -17.35
C LYS A 216 12.68 -14.56 -16.45
N LYS A 217 12.32 -13.28 -16.60
CA LYS A 217 12.81 -12.22 -15.72
C LYS A 217 12.37 -12.45 -14.28
N TYR A 218 11.11 -12.80 -14.05
CA TYR A 218 10.59 -13.12 -12.73
C TYR A 218 11.37 -14.27 -12.07
N TYR A 219 11.60 -15.38 -12.77
CA TYR A 219 12.36 -16.50 -12.22
C TYR A 219 13.82 -16.11 -11.93
N ALA A 220 14.48 -15.38 -12.83
CA ALA A 220 15.84 -14.90 -12.60
C ALA A 220 15.90 -13.99 -11.38
N TRP A 221 14.94 -13.07 -11.23
CA TRP A 221 14.80 -12.20 -10.09
C TRP A 221 14.58 -12.97 -8.78
N THR A 222 13.70 -13.97 -8.75
CA THR A 222 13.45 -14.78 -7.55
C THR A 222 14.72 -15.52 -7.08
N VAL A 223 15.54 -16.02 -8.02
CA VAL A 223 16.83 -16.63 -7.70
C VAL A 223 17.79 -15.60 -7.11
N ALA A 224 17.88 -14.41 -7.70
CA ALA A 224 18.74 -13.33 -7.23
C ALA A 224 18.35 -12.87 -5.81
N VAL A 225 17.04 -12.68 -5.57
CA VAL A 225 16.51 -12.29 -4.26
C VAL A 225 16.79 -13.37 -3.21
N ARG A 226 16.57 -14.65 -3.51
CA ARG A 226 16.86 -15.76 -2.59
C ARG A 226 18.35 -15.89 -2.26
N LYS A 227 19.25 -15.67 -3.23
CA LYS A 227 20.71 -15.65 -2.98
C LYS A 227 21.12 -14.45 -2.12
N ALA A 228 20.46 -13.33 -2.33
CA ALA A 228 20.79 -12.07 -1.70
C ALA A 228 20.23 -11.93 -0.28
N SER A 229 19.14 -12.60 0.02
CA SER A 229 18.47 -12.62 1.32
C SER A 229 18.34 -14.05 1.80
N ARG A 230 18.72 -14.34 3.04
CA ARG A 230 18.30 -15.57 3.70
C ARG A 230 16.83 -15.44 4.08
N PHE A 231 15.95 -15.27 3.07
CA PHE A 231 14.53 -15.37 3.33
C PHE A 231 14.23 -16.77 3.85
N PRO A 232 13.53 -16.91 4.97
CA PRO A 232 12.86 -18.17 5.25
C PRO A 232 12.00 -18.48 4.03
N SER A 233 11.89 -19.72 3.67
CA SER A 233 11.29 -20.27 2.45
C SER A 233 9.79 -19.99 2.30
N SER A 234 9.37 -18.74 2.41
CA SER A 234 7.98 -18.31 2.20
C SER A 234 7.81 -17.75 0.79
N PRO A 235 6.76 -18.16 0.09
CA PRO A 235 6.59 -17.82 -1.31
C PRO A 235 6.34 -16.33 -1.50
N VAL A 236 7.25 -15.66 -2.18
CA VAL A 236 6.94 -14.41 -2.86
C VAL A 236 6.05 -14.80 -4.03
N SER A 237 4.77 -14.62 -3.91
CA SER A 237 3.86 -14.88 -5.01
C SER A 237 2.59 -14.06 -4.84
N ASN A 238 2.51 -12.96 -5.54
CA ASN A 238 1.21 -12.45 -5.93
C ASN A 238 1.31 -11.90 -7.35
N ARG A 239 0.62 -12.54 -8.28
CA ARG A 239 0.27 -11.94 -9.56
C ARG A 239 -0.94 -11.06 -9.34
N SER A 240 -0.77 -9.77 -9.43
CA SER A 240 -1.87 -8.82 -9.48
C SER A 240 -2.28 -8.67 -10.96
N PHE A 241 -3.49 -9.09 -11.29
CA PHE A 241 -4.11 -8.79 -12.58
C PHE A 241 -5.12 -7.67 -12.35
N SER A 242 -4.83 -6.47 -12.82
CA SER A 242 -5.85 -5.44 -12.95
C SER A 242 -6.38 -5.42 -14.37
N ARG A 243 -7.67 -5.66 -14.55
CA ARG A 243 -8.38 -5.24 -15.77
C ARG A 243 -8.80 -3.80 -15.55
N THR A 244 -8.17 -2.89 -16.26
CA THR A 244 -8.72 -1.55 -16.49
C THR A 244 -9.75 -1.66 -17.61
N ASN A 245 -11.00 -1.37 -17.30
CA ASN A 245 -11.98 -0.86 -18.25
C ASN A 245 -12.28 0.59 -17.90
#